data_235b97404c2ca3bc990e580daa45d730
#
_entry.id   235b97404c2ca3bc990e580daa45d730
#
_cell.length_a   1.000
_cell.length_b   1.000
_cell.length_c   1.000
_cell.angle_alpha   90.00
_cell.angle_beta   90.00
_cell.angle_gamma   90.00
#
_symmetry.space_group_name_H-M   'P 1'
#
loop_
_entity.id
_entity.type
_entity.pdbx_description
1 polymer ?
#
loop_
_entity_poly.entity_id
_entity_poly.type
_entity_poly.pdbx_seq_one_letter_code
_entity_poly.pdbx_strand_id
1 'polypeptide(L)'
;MARGFTAVKVGWGGFGEATAQRDADHLMAAREALGTDGILLVDAGQVWIDDVDAAAARIPALAAARATWLEEPFLAHAYREHAALAARSQGVGIAGGEGAHTTHMATNLIEFGGVSFVQIDTGRIGGIGPAKIVADVAAARGVTYVNHTFTTHLALSASLQPFAGLADHRICEYPVEASALAHAVTRTP
;
A
#
# COMPACT_ATOMS: atom_id res chain seq x y z
N MET A 1 4.56 -18.29 3.79
CA MET A 1 5.37 -18.46 2.55
C MET A 1 5.17 -19.81 1.86
N ALA A 2 4.47 -20.75 2.45
CA ALA A 2 4.18 -22.06 1.83
C ALA A 2 3.47 -21.99 0.45
N ARG A 3 2.83 -20.86 0.12
CA ARG A 3 2.17 -20.59 -1.18
C ARG A 3 3.07 -19.90 -2.21
N GLY A 4 4.37 -19.73 -1.94
CA GLY A 4 5.34 -19.12 -2.86
C GLY A 4 5.42 -17.59 -2.82
N PHE A 5 4.68 -16.92 -1.95
CA PHE A 5 4.80 -15.46 -1.79
C PHE A 5 6.15 -15.08 -1.19
N THR A 6 6.75 -14.00 -1.70
CA THR A 6 8.00 -13.42 -1.21
C THR A 6 7.79 -12.12 -0.44
N ALA A 7 6.57 -11.59 -0.46
CA ALA A 7 6.15 -10.39 0.26
C ALA A 7 4.95 -10.70 1.16
N VAL A 8 4.86 -9.97 2.27
CA VAL A 8 3.69 -10.01 3.17
C VAL A 8 3.36 -8.61 3.63
N LYS A 9 2.06 -8.28 3.67
CA LYS A 9 1.52 -7.05 4.24
C LYS A 9 0.87 -7.38 5.57
N VAL A 10 1.20 -6.61 6.61
CA VAL A 10 0.70 -6.76 7.98
C VAL A 10 0.26 -5.41 8.50
N GLY A 11 -0.51 -5.38 9.57
CA GLY A 11 -0.80 -4.15 10.33
C GLY A 11 -2.25 -3.73 10.30
N TRP A 12 -2.94 -3.84 9.19
CA TRP A 12 -4.32 -3.39 9.07
C TRP A 12 -5.20 -3.90 10.23
N GLY A 13 -5.94 -2.96 10.88
CA GLY A 13 -6.81 -3.26 12.01
C GLY A 13 -6.10 -3.45 13.35
N GLY A 14 -4.85 -2.96 13.51
CA GLY A 14 -4.14 -3.09 14.80
C GLY A 14 -2.87 -2.26 14.93
N PHE A 15 -2.15 -2.06 13.85
CA PHE A 15 -0.93 -1.24 13.86
C PHE A 15 -1.28 0.24 14.04
N GLY A 16 -0.58 0.89 14.97
CA GLY A 16 -0.79 2.31 15.27
C GLY A 16 -1.86 2.59 16.33
N GLU A 17 -2.70 1.62 16.68
CA GLU A 17 -3.74 1.78 17.71
C GLU A 17 -3.18 1.70 19.15
N ALA A 18 -2.01 1.11 19.30
CA ALA A 18 -1.36 0.92 20.59
C ALA A 18 -0.13 1.83 20.75
N THR A 19 0.75 1.48 21.70
CA THR A 19 2.00 2.22 21.90
C THR A 19 3.00 1.95 20.77
N ALA A 20 3.87 2.91 20.48
CA ALA A 20 4.95 2.74 19.49
C ALA A 20 5.86 1.53 19.82
N GLN A 21 6.05 1.20 21.11
CA GLN A 21 6.82 0.03 21.51
C GLN A 21 6.13 -1.28 21.11
N ARG A 22 4.80 -1.38 21.30
CA ARG A 22 4.06 -2.57 20.90
C ARG A 22 4.06 -2.76 19.38
N ASP A 23 3.95 -1.66 18.63
CA ASP A 23 4.07 -1.68 17.18
C ASP A 23 5.48 -2.16 16.75
N ALA A 24 6.53 -1.67 17.43
CA ALA A 24 7.90 -2.11 17.19
C ALA A 24 8.10 -3.62 17.46
N ASP A 25 7.54 -4.13 18.55
CA ASP A 25 7.62 -5.56 18.89
C ASP A 25 6.94 -6.42 17.82
N HIS A 26 5.78 -5.99 17.32
CA HIS A 26 5.08 -6.68 16.22
C HIS A 26 5.88 -6.66 14.91
N LEU A 27 6.48 -5.52 14.56
CA LEU A 27 7.31 -5.40 13.37
C LEU A 27 8.53 -6.33 13.43
N MET A 28 9.19 -6.40 14.58
CA MET A 28 10.35 -7.28 14.75
C MET A 28 9.96 -8.75 14.69
N ALA A 29 8.83 -9.15 15.30
CA ALA A 29 8.30 -10.51 15.19
C ALA A 29 7.93 -10.86 13.74
N ALA A 30 7.30 -9.94 13.00
CA ALA A 30 6.98 -10.12 11.58
C ALA A 30 8.26 -10.28 10.75
N ARG A 31 9.29 -9.47 11.01
CA ARG A 31 10.58 -9.55 10.31
C ARG A 31 11.29 -10.87 10.62
N GLU A 32 11.29 -11.31 11.85
CA GLU A 32 11.88 -12.61 12.27
C GLU A 32 11.17 -13.77 11.54
N ALA A 33 9.85 -13.79 11.53
CA ALA A 33 9.08 -14.83 10.86
C ALA A 33 9.27 -14.85 9.35
N LEU A 34 9.43 -13.65 8.73
CA LEU A 34 9.62 -13.49 7.29
C LEU A 34 11.05 -13.83 6.84
N GLY A 35 12.03 -13.73 7.75
CA GLY A 35 13.46 -13.87 7.45
C GLY A 35 14.05 -12.62 6.81
N THR A 36 15.31 -12.72 6.39
CA THR A 36 16.10 -11.59 5.88
C THR A 36 15.70 -11.14 4.49
N ASP A 37 15.24 -12.05 3.64
CA ASP A 37 15.05 -11.83 2.20
C ASP A 37 13.61 -11.50 1.83
N GLY A 38 12.67 -11.71 2.75
CA GLY A 38 11.27 -11.43 2.53
C GLY A 38 10.96 -9.93 2.54
N ILE A 39 10.01 -9.51 1.72
CA ILE A 39 9.54 -8.12 1.62
C ILE A 39 8.45 -7.90 2.68
N LEU A 40 8.71 -6.99 3.63
CA LEU A 40 7.75 -6.61 4.67
C LEU A 40 7.07 -5.31 4.29
N LEU A 41 5.74 -5.33 4.25
CA LEU A 41 4.86 -4.21 3.95
C LEU A 41 3.98 -3.97 5.17
N VAL A 42 3.73 -2.70 5.51
CA VAL A 42 2.97 -2.37 6.72
C VAL A 42 1.83 -1.43 6.36
N ASP A 43 0.63 -1.76 6.81
CA ASP A 43 -0.60 -1.04 6.54
C ASP A 43 -1.15 -0.45 7.86
N ALA A 44 -1.28 0.86 7.92
CA ALA A 44 -1.79 1.58 9.09
C ALA A 44 -3.31 1.86 9.00
N GLY A 45 -3.94 1.69 7.83
CA GLY A 45 -5.38 1.85 7.67
C GLY A 45 -5.92 3.21 8.12
N GLN A 46 -5.17 4.30 7.90
CA GLN A 46 -5.51 5.69 8.21
C GLN A 46 -5.66 6.01 9.72
N VAL A 47 -5.05 5.19 10.58
CA VAL A 47 -5.24 5.25 12.04
C VAL A 47 -4.86 6.60 12.66
N TRP A 48 -3.90 7.31 12.09
CA TRP A 48 -3.45 8.62 12.61
C TRP A 48 -4.17 9.81 12.01
N ILE A 49 -5.10 9.62 11.06
CA ILE A 49 -5.93 10.67 10.45
C ILE A 49 -5.08 11.74 9.76
N ASP A 50 -4.40 12.61 10.52
CA ASP A 50 -3.49 13.70 10.10
C ASP A 50 -2.32 13.93 11.09
N ASP A 51 -2.21 13.11 12.15
CA ASP A 51 -1.17 13.24 13.17
C ASP A 51 0.18 12.70 12.66
N VAL A 52 0.96 13.60 12.06
CA VAL A 52 2.30 13.31 11.52
C VAL A 52 3.27 12.84 12.61
N ASP A 53 3.19 13.36 13.82
CA ASP A 53 4.13 13.01 14.89
C ASP A 53 3.85 11.61 15.43
N ALA A 54 2.59 11.22 15.56
CA ALA A 54 2.21 9.87 15.92
C ALA A 54 2.71 8.85 14.87
N ALA A 55 2.54 9.13 13.59
CA ALA A 55 3.05 8.28 12.51
C ALA A 55 4.58 8.23 12.51
N ALA A 56 5.24 9.39 12.61
CA ALA A 56 6.70 9.49 12.59
C ALA A 56 7.38 8.75 13.77
N ALA A 57 6.70 8.64 14.92
CA ALA A 57 7.20 7.86 16.06
C ALA A 57 7.39 6.36 15.73
N ARG A 58 6.80 5.84 14.66
CA ARG A 58 6.92 4.43 14.21
C ARG A 58 8.04 4.25 13.18
N ILE A 59 8.50 5.31 12.54
CA ILE A 59 9.52 5.24 11.47
C ILE A 59 10.81 4.52 11.92
N PRO A 60 11.38 4.77 13.10
CA PRO A 60 12.60 4.07 13.51
C PRO A 60 12.42 2.55 13.57
N ALA A 61 11.26 2.07 14.05
CA ALA A 61 10.95 0.64 14.14
C ALA A 61 10.70 0.03 12.75
N LEU A 62 10.00 0.75 11.86
CA LEU A 62 9.80 0.36 10.47
C LEU A 62 11.12 0.22 9.73
N ALA A 63 12.03 1.18 9.90
CA ALA A 63 13.37 1.15 9.31
C ALA A 63 14.20 -0.02 9.85
N ALA A 64 14.20 -0.24 11.18
CA ALA A 64 14.89 -1.35 11.82
C ALA A 64 14.35 -2.71 11.35
N ALA A 65 13.05 -2.84 11.18
CA ALA A 65 12.41 -4.02 10.60
C ALA A 65 12.59 -4.12 9.08
N ARG A 66 13.24 -3.15 8.43
CA ARG A 66 13.39 -3.06 6.97
C ARG A 66 12.06 -3.19 6.24
N ALA A 67 11.03 -2.48 6.72
CA ALA A 67 9.77 -2.37 6.02
C ALA A 67 9.99 -1.62 4.70
N THR A 68 9.41 -2.14 3.62
CA THR A 68 9.49 -1.51 2.30
C THR A 68 8.64 -0.27 2.25
N TRP A 69 7.43 -0.32 2.84
CA TRP A 69 6.55 0.85 2.97
C TRP A 69 5.73 0.86 4.25
N LEU A 70 5.25 2.06 4.58
CA LEU A 70 4.11 2.32 5.46
C LEU A 70 2.95 2.81 4.59
N GLU A 71 1.86 2.05 4.59
CA GLU A 71 0.65 2.26 3.78
C GLU A 71 -0.40 3.00 4.58
N GLU A 72 -1.07 3.95 3.92
CA GLU A 72 -2.19 4.73 4.44
C GLU A 72 -2.02 5.20 5.90
N PRO A 73 -0.93 5.94 6.23
CA PRO A 73 -0.80 6.49 7.58
C PRO A 73 -1.91 7.48 7.91
N PHE A 74 -2.42 8.21 6.92
CA PHE A 74 -3.38 9.31 7.05
C PHE A 74 -4.57 9.16 6.11
N LEU A 75 -5.58 10.02 6.29
CA LEU A 75 -6.71 10.11 5.37
C LEU A 75 -6.25 10.35 3.93
N ALA A 76 -6.98 9.81 2.97
CA ALA A 76 -6.60 9.83 1.54
C ALA A 76 -6.36 11.23 0.94
N HIS A 77 -6.89 12.29 1.56
CA HIS A 77 -6.74 13.68 1.12
C HIS A 77 -5.70 14.50 1.92
N ALA A 78 -5.06 13.88 2.90
CA ALA A 78 -4.04 14.52 3.77
C ALA A 78 -2.67 14.57 3.07
N TYR A 79 -2.59 15.20 1.89
CA TYR A 79 -1.38 15.21 1.05
C TYR A 79 -0.18 15.86 1.73
N ARG A 80 -0.40 16.94 2.50
CA ARG A 80 0.68 17.65 3.21
C ARG A 80 1.28 16.80 4.32
N GLU A 81 0.45 16.08 5.03
CA GLU A 81 0.81 15.18 6.11
C GLU A 81 1.61 13.99 5.56
N HIS A 82 1.19 13.41 4.44
CA HIS A 82 1.96 12.39 3.72
C HIS A 82 3.35 12.92 3.33
N ALA A 83 3.45 14.12 2.74
CA ALA A 83 4.71 14.73 2.37
C ALA A 83 5.61 15.01 3.58
N ALA A 84 5.02 15.51 4.68
CA ALA A 84 5.74 15.76 5.92
C ALA A 84 6.32 14.49 6.53
N LEU A 85 5.57 13.38 6.48
CA LEU A 85 6.05 12.07 6.93
C LEU A 85 7.11 11.51 5.98
N ALA A 86 6.92 11.62 4.67
CA ALA A 86 7.89 11.19 3.66
C ALA A 86 9.26 11.82 3.86
N ALA A 87 9.30 13.11 4.21
CA ALA A 87 10.54 13.83 4.54
C ALA A 87 11.25 13.30 5.81
N ARG A 88 10.55 12.54 6.66
CA ARG A 88 11.05 11.97 7.92
C ARG A 88 11.18 10.44 7.87
N SER A 89 10.97 9.80 6.72
CA SER A 89 10.72 8.37 6.59
C SER A 89 11.95 7.46 6.71
N GLN A 90 13.17 8.02 6.79
CA GLN A 90 14.42 7.26 6.95
C GLN A 90 14.60 6.14 5.91
N GLY A 91 14.09 6.34 4.69
CA GLY A 91 14.17 5.37 3.62
C GLY A 91 13.02 4.35 3.57
N VAL A 92 12.09 4.38 4.53
CA VAL A 92 10.83 3.64 4.42
C VAL A 92 9.94 4.35 3.41
N GLY A 93 9.46 3.65 2.38
CA GLY A 93 8.52 4.24 1.42
C GLY A 93 7.20 4.62 2.07
N ILE A 94 6.58 5.72 1.63
CA ILE A 94 5.20 6.02 2.00
C ILE A 94 4.31 5.55 0.85
N ALA A 95 3.26 4.81 1.17
CA ALA A 95 2.31 4.26 0.22
C ALA A 95 0.88 4.73 0.53
N GLY A 96 0.05 4.83 -0.49
CA GLY A 96 -1.35 5.15 -0.33
C GLY A 96 -2.04 5.34 -1.67
N GLY A 97 -3.35 5.61 -1.64
CA GLY A 97 -4.11 5.89 -2.86
C GLY A 97 -5.31 4.99 -3.09
N GLU A 98 -5.53 3.94 -2.29
CA GLU A 98 -6.73 3.10 -2.40
C GLU A 98 -8.02 3.90 -2.14
N GLY A 99 -7.93 4.93 -1.30
CA GLY A 99 -9.02 5.88 -1.03
C GLY A 99 -9.22 6.93 -2.11
N ALA A 100 -8.47 6.91 -3.23
CA ALA A 100 -8.68 7.84 -4.34
C ALA A 100 -9.84 7.40 -5.23
N HIS A 101 -10.92 8.18 -5.21
CA HIS A 101 -12.11 7.94 -6.04
C HIS A 101 -12.06 8.65 -7.40
N THR A 102 -11.02 9.41 -7.68
CA THR A 102 -10.80 10.08 -8.97
C THR A 102 -9.33 10.10 -9.35
N THR A 103 -9.04 10.19 -10.64
CA THR A 103 -7.67 10.36 -11.13
C THR A 103 -7.01 11.61 -10.55
N HIS A 104 -7.77 12.69 -10.31
CA HIS A 104 -7.25 13.91 -9.67
C HIS A 104 -6.78 13.68 -8.25
N MET A 105 -7.52 12.91 -7.43
CA MET A 105 -7.09 12.60 -6.06
C MET A 105 -5.78 11.81 -6.08
N ALA A 106 -5.69 10.78 -6.92
CA ALA A 106 -4.48 9.98 -7.04
C ALA A 106 -3.30 10.78 -7.59
N THR A 107 -3.52 11.63 -8.60
CA THR A 107 -2.49 12.51 -9.14
C THR A 107 -2.00 13.52 -8.09
N ASN A 108 -2.90 14.12 -7.31
CA ASN A 108 -2.51 15.02 -6.22
C ASN A 108 -1.67 14.31 -5.15
N LEU A 109 -1.98 13.06 -4.82
CA LEU A 109 -1.17 12.28 -3.89
C LEU A 109 0.25 12.04 -4.46
N ILE A 110 0.38 11.75 -5.75
CA ILE A 110 1.68 11.60 -6.43
C ILE A 110 2.45 12.93 -6.43
N GLU A 111 1.79 14.04 -6.81
CA GLU A 111 2.46 15.33 -6.99
C GLU A 111 2.80 16.04 -5.67
N PHE A 112 1.95 15.90 -4.66
CA PHE A 112 2.03 16.70 -3.42
C PHE A 112 2.20 15.85 -2.15
N GLY A 113 1.95 14.53 -2.22
CA GLY A 113 2.00 13.66 -1.04
C GLY A 113 3.37 13.05 -0.78
N GLY A 114 4.34 13.18 -1.71
CA GLY A 114 5.68 12.61 -1.52
C GLY A 114 5.70 11.08 -1.42
N VAL A 115 4.67 10.39 -1.93
CA VAL A 115 4.57 8.94 -1.87
C VAL A 115 5.57 8.27 -2.82
N SER A 116 6.12 7.14 -2.39
CA SER A 116 6.98 6.30 -3.22
C SER A 116 6.19 5.23 -3.97
N PHE A 117 5.02 4.88 -3.43
CA PHE A 117 4.10 3.88 -3.99
C PHE A 117 2.70 4.45 -4.04
N VAL A 118 2.04 4.36 -5.20
CA VAL A 118 0.63 4.71 -5.33
C VAL A 118 -0.18 3.43 -5.53
N GLN A 119 -1.12 3.19 -4.63
CA GLN A 119 -1.93 1.98 -4.59
C GLN A 119 -3.35 2.30 -5.06
N ILE A 120 -3.75 1.75 -6.19
CA ILE A 120 -5.03 2.12 -6.81
C ILE A 120 -6.00 0.94 -6.82
N ASP A 121 -7.15 1.17 -6.21
CA ASP A 121 -8.29 0.28 -6.34
C ASP A 121 -9.05 0.60 -7.64
N THR A 122 -8.99 -0.33 -8.57
CA THR A 122 -9.60 -0.17 -9.90
C THR A 122 -11.13 -0.01 -9.82
N GLY A 123 -11.77 -0.62 -8.81
CA GLY A 123 -13.21 -0.47 -8.58
C GLY A 123 -13.57 0.92 -8.06
N ARG A 124 -12.83 1.40 -7.06
CA ARG A 124 -13.08 2.71 -6.41
C ARG A 124 -12.81 3.89 -7.33
N ILE A 125 -11.74 3.83 -8.14
CA ILE A 125 -11.37 4.94 -9.04
C ILE A 125 -12.23 5.02 -10.31
N GLY A 126 -13.11 4.05 -10.54
CA GLY A 126 -14.05 4.07 -11.67
C GLY A 126 -13.66 3.20 -12.86
N GLY A 127 -12.74 2.25 -12.69
CA GLY A 127 -12.42 1.22 -13.67
C GLY A 127 -10.97 1.18 -14.13
N ILE A 128 -10.70 0.29 -15.08
CA ILE A 128 -9.35 0.03 -15.63
C ILE A 128 -8.76 1.29 -16.30
N GLY A 129 -9.57 2.03 -17.06
CA GLY A 129 -9.11 3.23 -17.77
C GLY A 129 -8.55 4.31 -16.83
N PRO A 130 -9.32 4.81 -15.85
CA PRO A 130 -8.81 5.73 -14.85
C PRO A 130 -7.59 5.21 -14.08
N ALA A 131 -7.57 3.93 -13.68
CA ALA A 131 -6.44 3.32 -13.01
C ALA A 131 -5.18 3.31 -13.88
N LYS A 132 -5.33 3.02 -15.20
CA LYS A 132 -4.22 3.06 -16.16
C LYS A 132 -3.66 4.47 -16.34
N ILE A 133 -4.50 5.51 -16.36
CA ILE A 133 -4.04 6.91 -16.41
C ILE A 133 -3.13 7.18 -15.19
N VAL A 134 -3.54 6.77 -14.00
CA VAL A 134 -2.73 6.97 -12.79
C VAL A 134 -1.42 6.17 -12.85
N ALA A 135 -1.46 4.94 -13.36
CA ALA A 135 -0.27 4.12 -13.52
C ALA A 135 0.77 4.78 -14.45
N ASP A 136 0.32 5.39 -15.54
CA ASP A 136 1.20 6.12 -16.47
C ASP A 136 1.76 7.40 -15.84
N VAL A 137 0.95 8.14 -15.09
CA VAL A 137 1.39 9.33 -14.34
C VAL A 137 2.44 8.93 -13.29
N ALA A 138 2.20 7.86 -12.53
CA ALA A 138 3.13 7.36 -11.53
C ALA A 138 4.49 7.01 -12.17
N ALA A 139 4.47 6.25 -13.25
CA ALA A 139 5.68 5.89 -14.00
C ALA A 139 6.46 7.13 -14.48
N ALA A 140 5.77 8.14 -15.01
CA ALA A 140 6.38 9.40 -15.45
C ALA A 140 6.99 10.22 -14.31
N ARG A 141 6.59 9.98 -13.06
CA ARG A 141 7.08 10.66 -11.85
C ARG A 141 8.05 9.82 -11.02
N GLY A 142 8.39 8.61 -11.46
CA GLY A 142 9.25 7.70 -10.69
C GLY A 142 8.58 7.14 -9.43
N VAL A 143 7.25 7.18 -9.37
CA VAL A 143 6.44 6.56 -8.30
C VAL A 143 6.04 5.16 -8.76
N THR A 144 6.18 4.17 -7.89
CA THR A 144 5.80 2.79 -8.20
C THR A 144 4.28 2.63 -8.11
N TYR A 145 3.67 2.19 -9.20
CA TYR A 145 2.26 1.80 -9.21
C TYR A 145 2.07 0.43 -8.58
N VAL A 146 1.08 0.30 -7.71
CA VAL A 146 0.65 -0.97 -7.09
C VAL A 146 -0.88 -1.03 -7.19
N ASN A 147 -1.43 -2.22 -7.43
CA ASN A 147 -2.88 -2.41 -7.34
C ASN A 147 -3.32 -2.55 -5.88
N HIS A 148 -4.52 -2.08 -5.56
CA HIS A 148 -5.25 -2.45 -4.35
C HIS A 148 -6.43 -3.33 -4.72
N THR A 149 -6.64 -4.43 -3.99
CA THR A 149 -7.79 -5.31 -4.20
C THR A 149 -7.97 -6.28 -3.04
N PHE A 150 -9.21 -6.52 -2.62
CA PHE A 150 -9.53 -7.48 -1.54
C PHE A 150 -10.89 -8.18 -1.70
N THR A 151 -11.67 -7.86 -2.75
CA THR A 151 -13.08 -8.29 -2.82
C THR A 151 -13.27 -9.60 -3.59
N THR A 152 -13.01 -9.61 -4.88
CA THR A 152 -13.28 -10.77 -5.77
C THR A 152 -12.13 -11.02 -6.73
N HIS A 153 -12.05 -12.23 -7.28
CA HIS A 153 -11.08 -12.53 -8.34
C HIS A 153 -11.35 -11.70 -9.62
N LEU A 154 -12.60 -11.28 -9.85
CA LEU A 154 -12.92 -10.35 -10.94
C LEU A 154 -12.30 -8.98 -10.70
N ALA A 155 -12.38 -8.46 -9.45
CA ALA A 155 -11.72 -7.23 -9.06
C ALA A 155 -10.19 -7.36 -9.16
N LEU A 156 -9.62 -8.47 -8.70
CA LEU A 156 -8.19 -8.77 -8.85
C LEU A 156 -7.78 -8.75 -10.32
N SER A 157 -8.49 -9.45 -11.19
CA SER A 157 -8.22 -9.46 -12.63
C SER A 157 -8.25 -8.06 -13.23
N ALA A 158 -9.25 -7.25 -12.89
CA ALA A 158 -9.34 -5.86 -13.32
C ALA A 158 -8.18 -5.01 -12.79
N SER A 159 -7.78 -5.21 -11.53
CA SER A 159 -6.71 -4.44 -10.87
C SER A 159 -5.32 -4.69 -11.47
N LEU A 160 -5.12 -5.83 -12.12
CA LEU A 160 -3.86 -6.16 -12.78
C LEU A 160 -3.72 -5.56 -14.18
N GLN A 161 -4.81 -5.12 -14.82
CA GLN A 161 -4.76 -4.59 -16.19
C GLN A 161 -3.94 -3.29 -16.32
N PRO A 162 -3.95 -2.35 -15.35
CA PRO A 162 -3.15 -1.13 -15.45
C PRO A 162 -1.64 -1.36 -15.50
N PHE A 163 -1.13 -2.53 -15.08
CA PHE A 163 0.29 -2.87 -15.20
C PHE A 163 0.74 -3.06 -16.66
N ALA A 164 -0.19 -3.31 -17.58
CA ALA A 164 0.15 -3.51 -18.99
C ALA A 164 0.90 -2.31 -19.56
N GLY A 165 2.09 -2.56 -20.11
CA GLY A 165 2.96 -1.53 -20.69
C GLY A 165 3.80 -0.75 -19.67
N LEU A 166 3.72 -1.03 -18.37
CA LEU A 166 4.67 -0.50 -17.39
C LEU A 166 5.99 -1.28 -17.48
N ALA A 167 7.12 -0.54 -17.51
CA ALA A 167 8.45 -1.15 -17.48
C ALA A 167 8.79 -1.72 -16.08
N ASP A 168 8.24 -1.12 -15.04
CA ASP A 168 8.42 -1.52 -13.65
C ASP A 168 7.10 -1.96 -13.03
N HIS A 169 7.01 -3.23 -12.64
CA HIS A 169 5.84 -3.87 -12.02
C HIS A 169 6.29 -4.94 -11.03
N ARG A 170 7.05 -4.51 -10.03
CA ARG A 170 7.76 -5.41 -9.10
C ARG A 170 6.87 -6.10 -8.09
N ILE A 171 5.74 -5.50 -7.75
CA ILE A 171 4.88 -5.98 -6.67
C ILE A 171 3.41 -5.75 -7.02
N CYS A 172 2.57 -6.73 -6.70
CA CYS A 172 1.13 -6.60 -6.77
C CYS A 172 0.49 -7.13 -5.48
N GLU A 173 -0.62 -6.55 -5.09
CA GLU A 173 -1.43 -7.05 -4.00
C GLU A 173 -2.24 -8.26 -4.46
N TYR A 174 -2.24 -9.30 -3.61
CA TYR A 174 -3.04 -10.51 -3.79
C TYR A 174 -3.70 -10.88 -2.46
N PRO A 175 -5.05 -10.86 -2.36
CA PRO A 175 -5.75 -11.26 -1.15
C PRO A 175 -5.60 -12.76 -0.93
N VAL A 176 -5.00 -13.16 0.21
CA VAL A 176 -4.76 -14.58 0.52
C VAL A 176 -6.00 -15.29 1.05
N GLU A 177 -6.96 -14.53 1.57
CA GLU A 177 -8.25 -15.02 2.03
C GLU A 177 -9.31 -14.61 1.00
N ALA A 178 -9.79 -15.59 0.24
CA ALA A 178 -10.85 -15.37 -0.73
C ALA A 178 -12.19 -15.88 -0.17
N SER A 179 -13.21 -15.03 -0.18
CA SER A 179 -14.57 -15.41 0.21
C SER A 179 -15.19 -16.37 -0.80
N ALA A 180 -16.26 -17.08 -0.40
CA ALA A 180 -17.03 -17.90 -1.33
C ALA A 180 -17.54 -17.11 -2.54
N LEU A 181 -17.91 -15.83 -2.35
CA LEU A 181 -18.29 -14.93 -3.43
C LEU A 181 -17.13 -14.64 -4.38
N ALA A 182 -15.91 -14.46 -3.86
CA ALA A 182 -14.74 -14.22 -4.69
C ALA A 182 -14.51 -15.33 -5.73
N HIS A 183 -14.77 -16.58 -5.34
CA HIS A 183 -14.67 -17.74 -6.24
C HIS A 183 -15.89 -17.88 -7.16
N ALA A 184 -17.10 -17.52 -6.67
CA ALA A 184 -18.33 -17.76 -7.40
C ALA A 184 -18.52 -16.88 -8.65
N VAL A 185 -17.85 -15.71 -8.71
CA VAL A 185 -18.00 -14.75 -9.81
C VAL A 185 -17.04 -15.00 -10.98
N THR A 186 -16.14 -15.97 -10.85
CA THR A 186 -15.18 -16.32 -11.92
C THR A 186 -15.17 -17.84 -12.15
N ARG A 187 -14.94 -18.28 -13.40
CA ARG A 187 -14.79 -19.69 -13.74
C ARG A 187 -13.36 -20.21 -13.52
N THR A 188 -12.40 -19.30 -13.53
CA THR A 188 -10.97 -19.56 -13.34
C THR A 188 -10.46 -18.55 -12.33
N PRO A 189 -10.42 -18.90 -11.04
CA PRO A 189 -9.90 -18.03 -9.97
C PRO A 189 -8.37 -17.89 -10.06
#